data_fd820b7e16c4f31303c4ff8c5e5f63ae
#
_entry.id   fd820b7e16c4f31303c4ff8c5e5f63ae
#
_cell.length_a   1.000
_cell.length_b   1.000
_cell.length_c   1.000
_cell.angle_alpha   90.00
_cell.angle_beta   90.00
_cell.angle_gamma   90.00
#
_symmetry.space_group_name_H-M   'P 1'
#
loop_
_entity.id
_entity.type
_entity.pdbx_description
1 polymer ?
#
loop_
_entity_poly.entity_id
_entity_poly.type
_entity_poly.pdbx_seq_one_letter_code
_entity_poly.pdbx_strand_id
1 'polypeptide(L)'
;MSRDVDVLVVALPTTAGWRGAVPALASAIARAGASVAVAAAAPVREVRTFALTDLVQARAARTAARAGIAADRPRALVYASATAALLGPRPGAIWFDSPAAENRPGRHGVWQRPVERRRVAHAPLLLPMSERGLAALGGERTSAPAVVLPVPVEPSAPTAAPPAPARDVAALAYAADARKKGLARILAAWERARRPDETLLVAGQPAGRLGEGAEGAGLLAPDDYRALLRRARVFVAAPRHEDFGIAQLEALADGCRLVSAPASGPYPALALARALDPRLVSDDLADAIRAALDAPPDDYAERAAALLAPYRRAAFEATVRDRVLPALLDGSARSGG
;
A
#
# COMPACT_ATOMS: atom_id res chain seq x y z
N MET A 1 17.64 21.20 -22.40
CA MET A 1 17.34 22.40 -21.58
C MET A 1 16.98 21.92 -20.19
N SER A 2 17.73 22.34 -19.16
CA SER A 2 17.42 22.06 -17.76
C SER A 2 16.12 22.79 -17.38
N ARG A 3 15.17 22.09 -16.76
CA ARG A 3 13.93 22.69 -16.24
C ARG A 3 14.06 22.79 -14.74
N ASP A 4 13.74 23.93 -14.16
CA ASP A 4 13.61 24.04 -12.71
C ASP A 4 12.22 23.52 -12.32
N VAL A 5 12.17 22.45 -11.50
CA VAL A 5 10.91 21.92 -10.98
C VAL A 5 10.81 22.12 -9.47
N ASP A 6 9.60 22.24 -8.96
CA ASP A 6 9.39 22.40 -7.53
C ASP A 6 9.70 21.10 -6.79
N VAL A 7 9.20 19.97 -7.27
CA VAL A 7 9.33 18.68 -6.61
C VAL A 7 9.84 17.59 -7.55
N LEU A 8 10.83 16.82 -7.12
CA LEU A 8 11.24 15.57 -7.78
C LEU A 8 10.84 14.38 -6.90
N VAL A 9 10.00 13.50 -7.45
CA VAL A 9 9.63 12.23 -6.79
C VAL A 9 10.56 11.13 -7.27
N VAL A 10 11.33 10.55 -6.35
CA VAL A 10 12.23 9.41 -6.62
C VAL A 10 11.49 8.11 -6.34
N ALA A 11 11.23 7.34 -7.38
CA ALA A 11 10.38 6.15 -7.35
C ALA A 11 11.15 4.85 -7.48
N LEU A 12 10.75 3.86 -6.67
CA LEU A 12 11.09 2.44 -6.83
C LEU A 12 9.83 1.66 -7.20
N PRO A 13 9.60 1.34 -8.48
CA PRO A 13 8.36 0.66 -8.93
C PRO A 13 8.38 -0.85 -8.64
N THR A 14 8.73 -1.25 -7.40
CA THR A 14 8.97 -2.64 -7.01
C THR A 14 7.69 -3.46 -6.85
N THR A 15 6.59 -2.85 -6.43
CA THR A 15 5.31 -3.52 -6.23
C THR A 15 4.19 -2.83 -7.02
N ALA A 16 3.07 -3.55 -7.23
CA ALA A 16 1.90 -2.97 -7.88
C ALA A 16 1.38 -1.73 -7.13
N GLY A 17 1.38 -1.75 -5.79
CA GLY A 17 0.98 -0.63 -4.96
C GLY A 17 1.81 0.62 -5.21
N TRP A 18 3.12 0.52 -5.21
CA TRP A 18 4.01 1.66 -5.47
C TRP A 18 3.92 2.17 -6.92
N ARG A 19 3.64 1.27 -7.88
CA ARG A 19 3.40 1.68 -9.28
C ARG A 19 2.15 2.55 -9.44
N GLY A 20 1.11 2.33 -8.64
CA GLY A 20 -0.09 3.17 -8.60
C GLY A 20 0.06 4.43 -7.74
N ALA A 21 0.75 4.34 -6.62
CA ALA A 21 0.88 5.41 -5.64
C ALA A 21 1.70 6.62 -6.17
N VAL A 22 2.81 6.37 -6.84
CA VAL A 22 3.69 7.46 -7.35
C VAL A 22 2.99 8.36 -8.36
N PRO A 23 2.31 7.86 -9.39
CA PRO A 23 1.53 8.71 -10.30
C PRO A 23 0.42 9.50 -9.58
N ALA A 24 -0.23 8.92 -8.56
CA ALA A 24 -1.23 9.62 -7.78
C ALA A 24 -0.62 10.82 -7.02
N LEU A 25 0.55 10.65 -6.40
CA LEU A 25 1.27 11.73 -5.73
C LEU A 25 1.71 12.83 -6.72
N ALA A 26 2.33 12.45 -7.84
CA ALA A 26 2.74 13.41 -8.85
C ALA A 26 1.54 14.21 -9.40
N SER A 27 0.43 13.53 -9.67
CA SER A 27 -0.80 14.17 -10.12
C SER A 27 -1.40 15.12 -9.08
N ALA A 28 -1.36 14.77 -7.79
CA ALA A 28 -1.84 15.63 -6.71
C ALA A 28 -0.97 16.89 -6.55
N ILE A 29 0.36 16.75 -6.64
CA ILE A 29 1.30 17.87 -6.61
C ILE A 29 1.03 18.81 -7.79
N ALA A 30 0.88 18.28 -9.00
CA ALA A 30 0.59 19.08 -10.18
C ALA A 30 -0.76 19.81 -10.08
N ARG A 31 -1.80 19.15 -9.56
CA ARG A 31 -3.12 19.78 -9.31
C ARG A 31 -3.06 20.85 -8.22
N ALA A 32 -2.14 20.74 -7.28
CA ALA A 32 -1.90 21.78 -6.28
C ALA A 32 -1.10 22.98 -6.83
N GLY A 33 -0.75 22.99 -8.12
CA GLY A 33 -0.11 24.12 -8.81
C GLY A 33 1.42 24.08 -8.82
N ALA A 34 2.06 23.01 -8.32
CA ALA A 34 3.50 22.88 -8.34
C ALA A 34 3.99 22.01 -9.51
N SER A 35 5.14 22.38 -10.06
CA SER A 35 5.81 21.58 -11.09
C SER A 35 6.45 20.33 -10.47
N VAL A 36 6.25 19.18 -11.11
CA VAL A 36 6.75 17.90 -10.61
C VAL A 36 7.40 17.07 -11.69
N ALA A 37 8.50 16.43 -11.35
CA ALA A 37 9.15 15.41 -12.16
C ALA A 37 9.22 14.08 -11.38
N VAL A 38 9.29 12.96 -12.09
CA VAL A 38 9.43 11.63 -11.51
C VAL A 38 10.70 10.98 -12.03
N ALA A 39 11.62 10.66 -11.11
CA ALA A 39 12.81 9.88 -11.39
C ALA A 39 12.58 8.42 -10.99
N ALA A 40 12.11 7.60 -11.92
CA ALA A 40 11.90 6.17 -11.69
C ALA A 40 13.21 5.41 -11.79
N ALA A 41 13.52 4.61 -10.77
CA ALA A 41 14.64 3.68 -10.81
C ALA A 41 14.38 2.56 -11.83
N ALA A 42 15.43 2.14 -12.53
CA ALA A 42 15.35 0.97 -13.40
C ALA A 42 14.91 -0.28 -12.61
N PRO A 43 14.14 -1.19 -13.21
CA PRO A 43 13.78 -2.45 -12.59
C PRO A 43 15.03 -3.24 -12.17
N VAL A 44 15.01 -3.75 -10.95
CA VAL A 44 16.11 -4.53 -10.39
C VAL A 44 15.59 -5.91 -10.02
N ARG A 45 16.34 -6.96 -10.37
CA ARG A 45 16.01 -8.32 -9.96
C ARG A 45 16.19 -8.49 -8.44
N GLU A 46 15.31 -9.25 -7.84
CA GLU A 46 15.50 -9.72 -6.47
C GLU A 46 16.75 -10.61 -6.39
N VAL A 47 17.56 -10.39 -5.34
CA VAL A 47 18.76 -11.18 -5.08
C VAL A 47 18.56 -12.03 -3.83
N ARG A 48 19.51 -12.94 -3.57
CA ARG A 48 19.40 -14.04 -2.59
C ARG A 48 18.91 -13.63 -1.18
N THR A 49 19.04 -12.37 -0.79
CA THR A 49 18.65 -11.90 0.56
C THR A 49 17.96 -10.54 0.48
N PHE A 50 17.06 -10.26 1.41
CA PHE A 50 16.44 -8.93 1.54
C PHE A 50 17.48 -7.81 1.66
N ALA A 51 18.55 -8.03 2.44
CA ALA A 51 19.59 -7.03 2.64
C ALA A 51 20.28 -6.63 1.31
N LEU A 52 20.58 -7.60 0.45
CA LEU A 52 21.19 -7.35 -0.86
C LEU A 52 20.18 -6.77 -1.86
N THR A 53 18.94 -7.23 -1.83
CA THR A 53 17.86 -6.68 -2.67
C THR A 53 17.66 -5.20 -2.37
N ASP A 54 17.54 -4.83 -1.10
CA ASP A 54 17.40 -3.43 -0.69
C ASP A 54 18.63 -2.59 -1.08
N LEU A 55 19.83 -3.15 -1.02
CA LEU A 55 21.05 -2.44 -1.43
C LEU A 55 21.04 -2.13 -2.93
N VAL A 56 20.70 -3.11 -3.76
CA VAL A 56 20.66 -2.93 -5.21
C VAL A 56 19.54 -1.94 -5.59
N GLN A 57 18.37 -2.05 -4.97
CA GLN A 57 17.25 -1.12 -5.14
C GLN A 57 17.62 0.30 -4.68
N ALA A 58 18.24 0.47 -3.53
CA ALA A 58 18.69 1.77 -3.03
C ALA A 58 19.75 2.42 -3.93
N ARG A 59 20.65 1.62 -4.52
CA ARG A 59 21.61 2.10 -5.53
C ARG A 59 20.92 2.56 -6.81
N ALA A 60 19.95 1.80 -7.31
CA ALA A 60 19.17 2.16 -8.47
C ALA A 60 18.38 3.47 -8.23
N ALA A 61 17.75 3.62 -7.07
CA ALA A 61 17.06 4.85 -6.66
C ALA A 61 18.04 6.04 -6.57
N ARG A 62 19.24 5.85 -6.02
CA ARG A 62 20.29 6.87 -5.96
C ARG A 62 20.71 7.34 -7.37
N THR A 63 20.87 6.41 -8.29
CA THR A 63 21.23 6.73 -9.68
C THR A 63 20.12 7.56 -10.34
N ALA A 64 18.86 7.12 -10.22
CA ALA A 64 17.71 7.85 -10.74
C ALA A 64 17.59 9.25 -10.09
N ALA A 65 17.76 9.35 -8.78
CA ALA A 65 17.73 10.63 -8.07
C ALA A 65 18.82 11.60 -8.57
N ARG A 66 20.07 11.12 -8.76
CA ARG A 66 21.16 11.94 -9.27
C ARG A 66 20.89 12.45 -10.68
N ALA A 67 20.38 11.57 -11.55
CA ALA A 67 20.03 11.95 -12.91
C ALA A 67 18.90 13.00 -12.93
N GLY A 68 17.83 12.78 -12.15
CA GLY A 68 16.72 13.72 -12.04
C GLY A 68 17.13 15.07 -11.43
N ILE A 69 17.98 15.07 -10.39
CA ILE A 69 18.50 16.31 -9.80
C ILE A 69 19.31 17.11 -10.82
N ALA A 70 20.14 16.46 -11.62
CA ALA A 70 20.95 17.13 -12.65
C ALA A 70 20.10 17.66 -13.80
N ALA A 71 19.05 16.93 -14.20
CA ALA A 71 18.17 17.32 -15.31
C ALA A 71 17.18 18.42 -14.93
N ASP A 72 16.53 18.29 -13.75
CA ASP A 72 15.34 19.05 -13.39
C ASP A 72 15.58 20.08 -12.26
N ARG A 73 16.77 20.11 -11.65
CA ARG A 73 17.16 21.03 -10.56
C ARG A 73 16.05 21.30 -9.53
N PRO A 74 15.53 20.26 -8.88
CA PRO A 74 14.35 20.37 -8.00
C PRO A 74 14.64 21.17 -6.73
N ARG A 75 13.65 21.94 -6.28
CA ARG A 75 13.68 22.63 -4.99
C ARG A 75 13.57 21.63 -3.84
N ALA A 76 12.68 20.64 -3.97
CA ALA A 76 12.44 19.60 -2.95
C ALA A 76 12.49 18.20 -3.56
N LEU A 77 12.82 17.19 -2.71
CA LEU A 77 12.80 15.77 -3.06
C LEU A 77 11.77 15.03 -2.23
N VAL A 78 11.09 14.05 -2.86
CA VAL A 78 10.29 13.04 -2.17
C VAL A 78 10.80 11.66 -2.57
N TYR A 79 11.26 10.88 -1.61
CA TYR A 79 11.60 9.46 -1.80
C TYR A 79 10.35 8.63 -1.57
N ALA A 80 9.85 7.98 -2.62
CA ALA A 80 8.64 7.16 -2.59
C ALA A 80 8.95 5.72 -2.14
N SER A 81 9.53 5.57 -1.02
CA SER A 81 9.68 4.44 -0.08
C SER A 81 10.86 4.69 0.86
N ALA A 82 10.89 4.04 2.02
CA ALA A 82 12.06 4.05 2.91
C ALA A 82 13.32 3.55 2.17
N THR A 83 13.21 2.46 1.38
CA THR A 83 14.31 1.91 0.59
C THR A 83 14.87 2.91 -0.42
N ALA A 84 14.03 3.70 -1.08
CA ALA A 84 14.49 4.74 -2.01
C ALA A 84 15.31 5.83 -1.31
N ALA A 85 15.01 6.12 -0.04
CA ALA A 85 15.70 7.13 0.74
C ALA A 85 17.07 6.67 1.28
N LEU A 86 17.31 5.36 1.45
CA LEU A 86 18.50 4.82 2.15
C LEU A 86 19.81 5.41 1.63
N LEU A 87 20.00 5.45 0.32
CA LEU A 87 21.21 5.98 -0.32
C LEU A 87 20.98 7.29 -1.07
N GLY A 88 19.91 8.00 -0.75
CA GLY A 88 19.56 9.28 -1.38
C GLY A 88 20.74 10.26 -1.42
N PRO A 89 21.00 10.96 -2.54
CA PRO A 89 22.17 11.84 -2.68
C PRO A 89 22.07 13.13 -1.84
N ARG A 90 20.87 13.55 -1.45
CA ARG A 90 20.61 14.68 -0.52
C ARG A 90 19.37 14.40 0.33
N PRO A 91 19.13 15.14 1.44
CA PRO A 91 17.90 15.04 2.20
C PRO A 91 16.65 15.28 1.33
N GLY A 92 15.55 14.66 1.70
CA GLY A 92 14.24 14.80 1.05
C GLY A 92 13.16 14.20 1.94
N ALA A 93 11.92 14.52 1.66
CA ALA A 93 10.79 13.88 2.35
C ALA A 93 10.78 12.38 2.07
N ILE A 94 10.31 11.59 3.04
CA ILE A 94 10.26 10.13 2.92
C ILE A 94 8.80 9.68 3.03
N TRP A 95 8.25 9.17 1.92
CA TRP A 95 6.93 8.55 1.89
C TRP A 95 7.07 7.04 2.06
N PHE A 96 6.50 6.47 3.10
CA PHE A 96 6.72 5.07 3.46
C PHE A 96 5.47 4.42 4.09
N ASP A 97 5.36 3.12 3.90
CA ASP A 97 4.32 2.25 4.47
C ASP A 97 4.71 1.71 5.86
N SER A 98 5.95 1.23 5.99
CA SER A 98 6.48 0.64 7.21
C SER A 98 7.98 0.88 7.33
N PRO A 99 8.52 1.16 8.53
CA PRO A 99 9.96 1.27 8.74
C PRO A 99 10.67 -0.09 8.71
N ALA A 100 11.98 -0.06 8.47
CA ALA A 100 12.80 -1.28 8.46
C ALA A 100 12.83 -2.03 9.81
N ALA A 101 12.51 -1.36 10.90
CA ALA A 101 12.36 -2.00 12.22
C ALA A 101 11.23 -3.05 12.20
N GLU A 102 10.14 -2.79 11.50
CA GLU A 102 8.99 -3.69 11.39
C GLU A 102 9.17 -4.76 10.29
N ASN A 103 9.61 -4.36 9.10
CA ASN A 103 9.60 -5.24 7.93
C ASN A 103 10.97 -5.86 7.60
N ARG A 104 12.03 -5.55 8.36
CA ARG A 104 13.38 -6.11 8.25
C ARG A 104 13.92 -6.58 9.62
N PRO A 105 13.27 -7.57 10.26
CA PRO A 105 13.67 -8.05 11.59
C PRO A 105 15.00 -8.77 11.56
N GLY A 106 15.69 -8.78 12.72
CA GLY A 106 16.93 -9.51 12.92
C GLY A 106 18.04 -9.09 11.96
N ARG A 107 18.79 -10.06 11.42
CA ARG A 107 19.90 -9.85 10.47
C ARG A 107 19.49 -9.29 9.11
N HIS A 108 18.20 -9.37 8.77
CA HIS A 108 17.69 -8.84 7.49
C HIS A 108 17.72 -7.31 7.41
N GLY A 109 17.80 -6.62 8.56
CA GLY A 109 17.84 -5.15 8.62
C GLY A 109 19.16 -4.59 9.17
N VAL A 110 20.23 -5.38 9.23
CA VAL A 110 21.48 -5.01 9.91
C VAL A 110 22.09 -3.69 9.43
N TRP A 111 22.04 -3.40 8.13
CA TRP A 111 22.54 -2.16 7.56
C TRP A 111 21.43 -1.15 7.25
N GLN A 112 20.23 -1.64 6.89
CA GLN A 112 19.10 -0.78 6.54
C GLN A 112 18.64 0.06 7.74
N ARG A 113 18.43 -0.57 8.91
CA ARG A 113 17.95 0.11 10.12
C ARG A 113 18.80 1.30 10.55
N PRO A 114 20.14 1.19 10.72
CA PRO A 114 20.95 2.35 11.10
C PRO A 114 20.99 3.44 10.01
N VAL A 115 20.97 3.06 8.74
CA VAL A 115 20.93 4.03 7.64
C VAL A 115 19.55 4.71 7.57
N GLU A 116 18.46 3.96 7.71
CA GLU A 116 17.10 4.51 7.74
C GLU A 116 16.93 5.48 8.91
N ARG A 117 17.36 5.11 10.14
CA ARG A 117 17.33 6.01 11.30
C ARG A 117 18.00 7.35 10.99
N ARG A 118 19.20 7.30 10.41
CA ARG A 118 19.91 8.52 10.02
C ARG A 118 19.13 9.32 8.97
N ARG A 119 18.49 8.66 7.99
CA ARG A 119 17.71 9.33 6.96
C ARG A 119 16.45 9.97 7.53
N VAL A 120 15.74 9.26 8.39
CA VAL A 120 14.56 9.75 9.10
C VAL A 120 14.94 10.96 10.00
N ALA A 121 16.07 10.89 10.71
CA ALA A 121 16.56 11.99 11.56
C ALA A 121 16.83 13.30 10.79
N HIS A 122 17.20 13.21 9.52
CA HIS A 122 17.56 14.37 8.69
C HIS A 122 16.52 14.64 7.58
N ALA A 123 15.37 13.96 7.62
CA ALA A 123 14.31 14.21 6.66
C ALA A 123 13.62 15.55 6.94
N PRO A 124 13.43 16.43 5.95
CA PRO A 124 12.68 17.67 6.13
C PRO A 124 11.20 17.42 6.41
N LEU A 125 10.67 16.26 5.98
CA LEU A 125 9.28 15.86 6.18
C LEU A 125 9.17 14.33 6.11
N LEU A 126 8.37 13.75 7.02
CA LEU A 126 7.97 12.35 6.98
C LEU A 126 6.54 12.22 6.48
N LEU A 127 6.32 11.30 5.56
CA LEU A 127 5.03 11.01 4.95
C LEU A 127 4.66 9.53 5.20
N PRO A 128 4.37 9.14 6.46
CA PRO A 128 3.91 7.77 6.73
C PRO A 128 2.53 7.54 6.10
N MET A 129 2.28 6.34 5.56
CA MET A 129 0.97 5.98 5.00
C MET A 129 -0.10 5.73 6.08
N SER A 130 0.30 5.62 7.36
CA SER A 130 -0.61 5.42 8.50
C SER A 130 -0.01 5.94 9.80
N GLU A 131 -0.87 6.25 10.78
CA GLU A 131 -0.44 6.61 12.15
C GLU A 131 0.38 5.49 12.80
N ARG A 132 0.02 4.23 12.57
CA ARG A 132 0.79 3.07 13.07
C ARG A 132 2.16 2.97 12.41
N GLY A 133 2.28 3.28 11.11
CA GLY A 133 3.55 3.37 10.41
C GLY A 133 4.45 4.47 11.01
N LEU A 134 3.87 5.60 11.39
CA LEU A 134 4.57 6.65 12.11
C LEU A 134 4.99 6.19 13.51
N ALA A 135 4.10 5.57 14.27
CA ALA A 135 4.38 5.07 15.61
C ALA A 135 5.46 3.98 15.62
N ALA A 136 5.55 3.17 14.56
CA ALA A 136 6.54 2.12 14.40
C ALA A 136 7.99 2.62 14.26
N LEU A 137 8.21 3.92 14.00
CA LEU A 137 9.54 4.54 14.11
C LEU A 137 10.09 4.55 15.56
N GLY A 138 9.22 4.32 16.56
CA GLY A 138 9.60 4.19 17.97
C GLY A 138 10.11 5.47 18.63
N GLY A 139 10.87 5.30 19.73
CA GLY A 139 11.45 6.42 20.48
C GLY A 139 12.58 7.16 19.76
N GLU A 140 12.91 6.76 18.55
CA GLU A 140 13.82 7.45 17.63
C GLU A 140 13.10 8.63 16.93
N ARG A 141 12.05 9.14 17.55
CA ARG A 141 11.29 10.30 17.08
C ARG A 141 12.25 11.45 16.81
N THR A 142 12.39 11.71 15.53
CA THR A 142 13.04 12.91 15.05
C THR A 142 12.17 14.11 15.34
N SER A 143 12.76 15.28 15.45
CA SER A 143 12.05 16.55 15.38
C SER A 143 11.46 16.83 14.00
N ALA A 144 11.60 15.90 13.06
CA ALA A 144 11.09 16.04 11.69
C ALA A 144 9.56 16.11 11.71
N PRO A 145 8.96 17.10 11.05
CA PRO A 145 7.52 17.16 10.91
C PRO A 145 6.99 15.95 10.17
N ALA A 146 5.81 15.47 10.53
CA ALA A 146 5.17 14.34 9.88
C ALA A 146 3.75 14.69 9.43
N VAL A 147 3.39 14.22 8.25
CA VAL A 147 2.04 14.30 7.68
C VAL A 147 1.63 12.91 7.21
N VAL A 148 0.62 12.33 7.85
CA VAL A 148 0.10 11.02 7.39
C VAL A 148 -0.53 11.20 6.02
N LEU A 149 -0.02 10.43 5.05
CA LEU A 149 -0.41 10.48 3.65
C LEU A 149 -0.67 9.04 3.13
N PRO A 150 -1.87 8.48 3.37
CA PRO A 150 -2.22 7.16 2.89
C PRO A 150 -2.31 7.13 1.36
N VAL A 151 -2.02 5.98 0.74
CA VAL A 151 -2.27 5.79 -0.70
C VAL A 151 -3.77 5.91 -0.97
N PRO A 152 -4.19 6.68 -1.98
CA PRO A 152 -5.60 6.83 -2.29
C PRO A 152 -6.19 5.55 -2.89
N VAL A 153 -7.39 5.21 -2.44
CA VAL A 153 -8.16 4.05 -2.92
C VAL A 153 -9.58 4.50 -3.26
N GLU A 154 -9.97 4.32 -4.52
CA GLU A 154 -11.29 4.66 -5.02
C GLU A 154 -12.12 3.42 -5.34
N PRO A 155 -13.45 3.48 -5.28
CA PRO A 155 -14.30 2.48 -5.92
C PRO A 155 -13.95 2.39 -7.41
N SER A 156 -13.92 1.18 -7.94
CA SER A 156 -13.57 1.00 -9.35
C SER A 156 -14.76 1.24 -10.30
N ALA A 157 -15.99 1.27 -9.78
CA ALA A 157 -17.16 1.67 -10.54
C ALA A 157 -17.55 3.11 -10.19
N PRO A 158 -17.94 3.94 -11.18
CA PRO A 158 -18.52 5.27 -10.93
C PRO A 158 -19.79 5.15 -10.08
N THR A 159 -20.02 6.11 -9.18
CA THR A 159 -21.22 6.16 -8.32
C THR A 159 -22.54 6.19 -9.13
N ALA A 160 -22.48 6.59 -10.40
CA ALA A 160 -23.62 6.64 -11.34
C ALA A 160 -23.69 5.42 -12.28
N ALA A 161 -22.96 4.35 -12.01
CA ALA A 161 -23.03 3.12 -12.81
C ALA A 161 -24.37 2.40 -12.60
N PRO A 162 -24.85 1.60 -13.60
CA PRO A 162 -25.99 0.71 -13.40
C PRO A 162 -25.80 -0.17 -12.18
N PRO A 163 -26.89 -0.72 -11.60
CA PRO A 163 -26.82 -1.49 -10.36
C PRO A 163 -25.68 -2.49 -10.43
N ALA A 164 -24.91 -2.57 -9.33
CA ALA A 164 -23.75 -3.44 -9.25
C ALA A 164 -24.10 -4.85 -9.76
N PRO A 165 -23.26 -5.48 -10.59
CA PRO A 165 -23.51 -6.84 -11.04
C PRO A 165 -23.74 -7.75 -9.84
N ALA A 166 -24.62 -8.73 -10.01
CA ALA A 166 -24.85 -9.73 -8.96
C ALA A 166 -23.51 -10.28 -8.47
N ARG A 167 -23.30 -10.30 -7.14
CA ARG A 167 -22.07 -10.84 -6.54
C ARG A 167 -22.11 -12.37 -6.61
N ASP A 168 -21.71 -12.89 -7.75
CA ASP A 168 -21.74 -14.31 -8.11
C ASP A 168 -20.50 -15.09 -7.63
N VAL A 169 -19.43 -14.39 -7.22
CA VAL A 169 -18.22 -14.98 -6.64
C VAL A 169 -18.35 -15.00 -5.11
N ALA A 170 -18.37 -16.17 -4.49
CA ALA A 170 -18.51 -16.29 -3.06
C ALA A 170 -17.34 -15.63 -2.31
N ALA A 171 -16.10 -15.97 -2.68
CA ALA A 171 -14.91 -15.42 -2.07
C ALA A 171 -13.79 -15.12 -3.07
N LEU A 172 -12.99 -14.10 -2.78
CA LEU A 172 -11.80 -13.73 -3.51
C LEU A 172 -10.64 -13.55 -2.55
N ALA A 173 -9.44 -13.95 -2.98
CA ALA A 173 -8.18 -13.64 -2.29
C ALA A 173 -7.15 -13.09 -3.29
N TYR A 174 -6.17 -12.34 -2.80
CA TYR A 174 -5.00 -11.93 -3.58
C TYR A 174 -3.74 -12.57 -2.99
N ALA A 175 -3.02 -13.34 -3.81
CA ALA A 175 -1.86 -14.08 -3.34
C ALA A 175 -0.74 -14.21 -4.41
N ALA A 176 -0.30 -13.08 -5.01
CA ALA A 176 0.83 -13.10 -5.96
C ALA A 176 2.11 -13.69 -5.34
N ASP A 177 2.33 -13.46 -4.04
CA ASP A 177 3.28 -14.21 -3.21
C ASP A 177 2.48 -15.09 -2.24
N ALA A 178 2.36 -16.37 -2.58
CA ALA A 178 1.57 -17.34 -1.83
C ALA A 178 1.99 -17.44 -0.35
N ARG A 179 3.31 -17.40 -0.07
CA ARG A 179 3.85 -17.51 1.29
C ARG A 179 3.59 -16.25 2.10
N LYS A 180 3.89 -15.07 1.53
CA LYS A 180 3.72 -13.77 2.19
C LYS A 180 2.24 -13.50 2.49
N LYS A 181 1.35 -13.83 1.55
CA LYS A 181 -0.10 -13.60 1.66
C LYS A 181 -0.86 -14.72 2.37
N GLY A 182 -0.15 -15.79 2.80
CA GLY A 182 -0.73 -16.87 3.61
C GLY A 182 -1.72 -17.74 2.86
N LEU A 183 -1.49 -18.02 1.57
CA LEU A 183 -2.39 -18.79 0.72
C LEU A 183 -2.78 -20.14 1.33
N ALA A 184 -1.83 -20.86 1.91
CA ALA A 184 -2.12 -22.16 2.53
C ALA A 184 -3.15 -22.05 3.67
N ARG A 185 -3.10 -20.98 4.50
CA ARG A 185 -4.11 -20.72 5.53
C ARG A 185 -5.48 -20.42 4.92
N ILE A 186 -5.49 -19.64 3.84
CA ILE A 186 -6.73 -19.28 3.14
C ILE A 186 -7.39 -20.54 2.57
N LEU A 187 -6.62 -21.39 1.87
CA LEU A 187 -7.15 -22.63 1.29
C LEU A 187 -7.66 -23.59 2.34
N ALA A 188 -6.94 -23.83 3.43
CA ALA A 188 -7.37 -24.69 4.53
C ALA A 188 -8.64 -24.16 5.24
N ALA A 189 -8.77 -22.85 5.38
CA ALA A 189 -9.98 -22.24 5.93
C ALA A 189 -11.16 -22.34 4.96
N TRP A 190 -10.90 -22.14 3.67
CA TRP A 190 -11.93 -22.24 2.64
C TRP A 190 -12.50 -23.65 2.52
N GLU A 191 -11.66 -24.69 2.52
CA GLU A 191 -12.08 -26.09 2.51
C GLU A 191 -13.06 -26.42 3.64
N ARG A 192 -12.85 -25.86 4.83
CA ARG A 192 -13.74 -26.03 6.00
C ARG A 192 -15.00 -25.18 5.91
N ALA A 193 -14.90 -24.01 5.31
CA ALA A 193 -15.98 -23.02 5.29
C ALA A 193 -16.96 -23.21 4.13
N ARG A 194 -16.49 -23.64 2.96
CA ARG A 194 -17.27 -23.63 1.71
C ARG A 194 -18.51 -24.52 1.74
N ARG A 195 -19.52 -24.13 0.96
CA ARG A 195 -20.63 -25.00 0.53
C ARG A 195 -20.34 -25.53 -0.88
N PRO A 196 -21.02 -26.61 -1.33
CA PRO A 196 -20.73 -27.25 -2.62
C PRO A 196 -20.76 -26.33 -3.85
N ASP A 197 -21.65 -25.34 -3.83
CA ASP A 197 -21.87 -24.35 -4.91
C ASP A 197 -21.03 -23.08 -4.78
N GLU A 198 -20.19 -22.97 -3.74
CA GLU A 198 -19.37 -21.79 -3.50
C GLU A 198 -17.94 -21.98 -4.02
N THR A 199 -17.39 -20.93 -4.64
CA THR A 199 -16.02 -20.93 -5.18
C THR A 199 -15.22 -19.78 -4.60
N LEU A 200 -13.95 -20.08 -4.22
CA LEU A 200 -12.91 -19.11 -3.94
C LEU A 200 -12.07 -18.88 -5.18
N LEU A 201 -11.96 -17.66 -5.65
CA LEU A 201 -10.99 -17.28 -6.67
C LEU A 201 -9.74 -16.67 -6.03
N VAL A 202 -8.55 -16.99 -6.55
CA VAL A 202 -7.28 -16.49 -6.03
C VAL A 202 -6.53 -15.75 -7.14
N ALA A 203 -6.58 -14.42 -7.10
CA ALA A 203 -5.83 -13.58 -8.02
C ALA A 203 -4.33 -13.62 -7.70
N GLY A 204 -3.49 -13.64 -8.75
CA GLY A 204 -2.04 -13.72 -8.63
C GLY A 204 -1.48 -15.13 -8.54
N GLN A 205 -2.33 -16.17 -8.59
CA GLN A 205 -1.93 -17.57 -8.75
C GLN A 205 -2.23 -18.04 -10.19
N PRO A 206 -1.44 -18.97 -10.74
CA PRO A 206 -1.74 -19.54 -12.05
C PRO A 206 -3.19 -19.99 -12.17
N ALA A 207 -3.80 -19.77 -13.33
CA ALA A 207 -5.16 -20.23 -13.59
C ALA A 207 -5.28 -21.75 -13.46
N GLY A 208 -6.35 -22.21 -12.80
CA GLY A 208 -6.63 -23.62 -12.58
C GLY A 208 -6.89 -23.97 -11.12
N ARG A 209 -7.10 -25.25 -10.86
CA ARG A 209 -7.48 -25.78 -9.55
C ARG A 209 -6.35 -25.60 -8.52
N LEU A 210 -6.66 -25.02 -7.38
CA LEU A 210 -5.77 -24.88 -6.22
C LEU A 210 -6.15 -25.79 -5.05
N GLY A 211 -7.39 -26.23 -5.00
CA GLY A 211 -7.96 -27.07 -3.97
C GLY A 211 -9.43 -27.34 -4.25
N GLU A 212 -10.13 -27.95 -3.30
CA GLU A 212 -11.57 -28.17 -3.44
C GLU A 212 -12.34 -26.86 -3.39
N GLY A 213 -13.09 -26.53 -4.45
CA GLY A 213 -13.82 -25.28 -4.59
C GLY A 213 -12.93 -24.02 -4.60
N ALA A 214 -11.62 -24.17 -4.93
CA ALA A 214 -10.69 -23.05 -5.01
C ALA A 214 -9.93 -23.07 -6.34
N GLU A 215 -9.88 -21.92 -7.02
CA GLU A 215 -9.28 -21.76 -8.34
C GLU A 215 -8.38 -20.54 -8.40
N GLY A 216 -7.24 -20.67 -9.06
CA GLY A 216 -6.38 -19.54 -9.43
C GLY A 216 -6.99 -18.79 -10.60
N ALA A 217 -7.05 -17.46 -10.48
CA ALA A 217 -7.58 -16.59 -11.52
C ALA A 217 -6.50 -16.03 -12.48
N GLY A 218 -5.24 -16.42 -12.29
CA GLY A 218 -4.13 -15.90 -13.08
C GLY A 218 -3.59 -14.55 -12.56
N LEU A 219 -2.62 -14.01 -13.31
CA LEU A 219 -2.15 -12.65 -13.19
C LEU A 219 -3.12 -11.75 -13.96
N LEU A 220 -3.93 -11.02 -13.24
CA LEU A 220 -4.95 -10.15 -13.84
C LEU A 220 -4.40 -8.75 -14.10
N ALA A 221 -4.86 -8.11 -15.17
CA ALA A 221 -4.71 -6.67 -15.34
C ALA A 221 -5.45 -5.93 -14.22
N PRO A 222 -5.06 -4.70 -13.85
CA PRO A 222 -5.69 -3.96 -12.76
C PRO A 222 -7.21 -3.83 -12.89
N ASP A 223 -7.72 -3.54 -14.08
CA ASP A 223 -9.16 -3.37 -14.33
C ASP A 223 -9.93 -4.70 -14.20
N ASP A 224 -9.34 -5.82 -14.67
CA ASP A 224 -9.92 -7.15 -14.52
C ASP A 224 -9.96 -7.59 -13.06
N TYR A 225 -8.89 -7.31 -12.30
CA TYR A 225 -8.86 -7.56 -10.86
C TYR A 225 -9.94 -6.76 -10.12
N ARG A 226 -10.10 -5.48 -10.47
CA ARG A 226 -11.13 -4.62 -9.87
C ARG A 226 -12.55 -5.07 -10.28
N ALA A 227 -12.73 -5.54 -11.52
CA ALA A 227 -13.99 -6.14 -11.97
C ALA A 227 -14.33 -7.40 -11.16
N LEU A 228 -13.33 -8.23 -10.85
CA LEU A 228 -13.50 -9.41 -10.02
C LEU A 228 -13.85 -9.06 -8.56
N LEU A 229 -13.25 -8.01 -7.98
CA LEU A 229 -13.62 -7.50 -6.66
C LEU A 229 -15.10 -7.09 -6.58
N ARG A 230 -15.64 -6.44 -7.61
CA ARG A 230 -17.07 -6.06 -7.65
C ARG A 230 -18.02 -7.25 -7.68
N ARG A 231 -17.55 -8.41 -8.20
CA ARG A 231 -18.33 -9.65 -8.24
C ARG A 231 -18.21 -10.47 -6.96
N ALA A 232 -17.16 -10.26 -6.16
CA ALA A 232 -16.92 -11.04 -4.96
C ALA A 232 -17.78 -10.55 -3.78
N ARG A 233 -18.34 -11.50 -3.02
CA ARG A 233 -19.09 -11.21 -1.78
C ARG A 233 -18.12 -10.94 -0.62
N VAL A 234 -17.08 -11.75 -0.51
CA VAL A 234 -16.09 -11.72 0.57
C VAL A 234 -14.68 -11.63 0.00
N PHE A 235 -13.83 -10.82 0.59
CA PHE A 235 -12.39 -10.83 0.35
C PHE A 235 -11.68 -11.46 1.55
N VAL A 236 -10.88 -12.50 1.31
CA VAL A 236 -10.18 -13.25 2.36
C VAL A 236 -8.70 -12.94 2.36
N ALA A 237 -8.16 -12.50 3.50
CA ALA A 237 -6.75 -12.17 3.69
C ALA A 237 -6.17 -12.91 4.91
N ALA A 238 -4.99 -13.52 4.76
CA ALA A 238 -4.30 -14.18 5.87
C ALA A 238 -2.79 -13.90 5.90
N PRO A 239 -2.33 -12.65 5.68
CA PRO A 239 -0.91 -12.35 5.72
C PRO A 239 -0.36 -12.59 7.13
N ARG A 240 0.93 -12.97 7.21
CA ARG A 240 1.63 -13.00 8.50
C ARG A 240 2.08 -11.62 8.93
N HIS A 241 2.37 -10.79 7.96
CA HIS A 241 2.75 -9.39 8.11
C HIS A 241 2.20 -8.59 6.92
N GLU A 242 1.63 -7.43 7.18
CA GLU A 242 1.13 -6.54 6.15
C GLU A 242 1.45 -5.08 6.51
N ASP A 243 2.09 -4.38 5.59
CA ASP A 243 2.53 -3.01 5.83
C ASP A 243 1.35 -2.02 5.70
N PHE A 244 0.56 -2.13 4.63
CA PHE A 244 -0.57 -1.21 4.40
C PHE A 244 -1.88 -1.92 4.03
N GLY A 245 -1.83 -2.91 3.13
CA GLY A 245 -3.01 -3.68 2.73
C GLY A 245 -3.85 -3.01 1.64
N ILE A 246 -3.23 -2.56 0.56
CA ILE A 246 -3.93 -1.90 -0.56
C ILE A 246 -5.03 -2.80 -1.14
N ALA A 247 -4.75 -4.08 -1.39
CA ALA A 247 -5.72 -5.01 -1.94
C ALA A 247 -6.97 -5.17 -1.05
N GLN A 248 -6.78 -5.13 0.27
CA GLN A 248 -7.86 -5.18 1.24
C GLN A 248 -8.68 -3.89 1.28
N LEU A 249 -8.02 -2.72 1.15
CA LEU A 249 -8.71 -1.44 1.04
C LEU A 249 -9.49 -1.33 -0.28
N GLU A 250 -8.92 -1.83 -1.38
CA GLU A 250 -9.60 -1.93 -2.67
C GLU A 250 -10.83 -2.83 -2.61
N ALA A 251 -10.71 -3.97 -1.92
CA ALA A 251 -11.83 -4.89 -1.71
C ALA A 251 -12.98 -4.21 -0.94
N LEU A 252 -12.66 -3.49 0.16
CA LEU A 252 -13.65 -2.70 0.89
C LEU A 252 -14.26 -1.59 0.02
N ALA A 253 -13.45 -0.91 -0.78
CA ALA A 253 -13.92 0.17 -1.67
C ALA A 253 -14.86 -0.34 -2.76
N ASP A 254 -14.65 -1.57 -3.25
CA ASP A 254 -15.53 -2.23 -4.22
C ASP A 254 -16.66 -3.04 -3.56
N GLY A 255 -16.83 -2.91 -2.23
CA GLY A 255 -17.97 -3.42 -1.48
C GLY A 255 -17.86 -4.88 -1.07
N CYS A 256 -16.67 -5.51 -1.11
CA CYS A 256 -16.45 -6.81 -0.50
C CYS A 256 -16.49 -6.71 1.03
N ARG A 257 -16.95 -7.75 1.70
CA ARG A 257 -16.73 -7.92 3.14
C ARG A 257 -15.31 -8.42 3.35
N LEU A 258 -14.56 -7.76 4.22
CA LEU A 258 -13.16 -8.12 4.47
C LEU A 258 -13.05 -9.08 5.64
N VAL A 259 -12.73 -10.32 5.34
CA VAL A 259 -12.30 -11.32 6.33
C VAL A 259 -10.79 -11.34 6.41
N SER A 260 -10.22 -11.20 7.59
CA SER A 260 -8.76 -11.21 7.76
C SER A 260 -8.33 -12.00 8.99
N ALA A 261 -7.22 -12.74 8.85
CA ALA A 261 -6.49 -13.18 10.02
C ALA A 261 -5.82 -12.00 10.72
N PRO A 262 -5.63 -12.03 12.04
CA PRO A 262 -4.71 -11.13 12.72
C PRO A 262 -3.32 -11.20 12.09
N ALA A 263 -2.69 -10.03 11.91
CA ALA A 263 -1.36 -9.92 11.31
C ALA A 263 -0.55 -8.83 12.00
N SER A 264 0.78 -8.97 11.98
CA SER A 264 1.69 -7.90 12.39
C SER A 264 1.83 -6.81 11.33
N GLY A 265 2.43 -5.70 11.70
CA GLY A 265 2.64 -4.52 10.84
C GLY A 265 1.58 -3.43 11.03
N PRO A 266 1.75 -2.28 10.37
CA PRO A 266 0.83 -1.16 10.47
C PRO A 266 -0.60 -1.47 10.02
N TYR A 267 -0.77 -2.18 8.95
CA TYR A 267 -1.98 -2.78 8.37
C TYR A 267 -3.31 -2.06 8.71
N PRO A 268 -3.57 -0.85 8.18
CA PRO A 268 -4.76 -0.08 8.51
C PRO A 268 -6.07 -0.79 8.14
N ALA A 269 -6.11 -1.57 7.04
CA ALA A 269 -7.30 -2.30 6.65
C ALA A 269 -7.78 -3.31 7.71
N LEU A 270 -6.89 -3.86 8.56
CA LEU A 270 -7.26 -4.73 9.67
C LEU A 270 -8.07 -4.00 10.75
N ALA A 271 -7.69 -2.75 11.03
CA ALA A 271 -8.43 -1.91 11.99
C ALA A 271 -9.84 -1.57 11.44
N LEU A 272 -9.94 -1.29 10.13
CA LEU A 272 -11.22 -1.04 9.47
C LEU A 272 -12.11 -2.29 9.50
N ALA A 273 -11.56 -3.47 9.21
CA ALA A 273 -12.31 -4.72 9.27
C ALA A 273 -12.89 -4.98 10.68
N ARG A 274 -12.09 -4.75 11.73
CA ARG A 274 -12.56 -4.86 13.13
C ARG A 274 -13.67 -3.86 13.48
N ALA A 275 -13.55 -2.62 12.99
CA ALA A 275 -14.57 -1.60 13.24
C ALA A 275 -15.88 -1.89 12.49
N LEU A 276 -15.81 -2.52 11.33
CA LEU A 276 -16.97 -2.90 10.53
C LEU A 276 -17.71 -4.09 11.15
N ASP A 277 -17.00 -5.17 11.43
CA ASP A 277 -17.54 -6.36 12.07
C ASP A 277 -16.39 -7.16 12.75
N PRO A 278 -16.27 -7.14 14.07
CA PRO A 278 -15.17 -7.80 14.77
C PRO A 278 -15.15 -9.33 14.56
N ARG A 279 -16.26 -9.97 14.18
CA ARG A 279 -16.33 -11.40 13.87
C ARG A 279 -15.50 -11.77 12.63
N LEU A 280 -15.25 -10.80 11.74
CA LEU A 280 -14.53 -11.01 10.48
C LEU A 280 -13.00 -10.94 10.64
N VAL A 281 -12.51 -10.65 11.86
CA VAL A 281 -11.07 -10.66 12.17
C VAL A 281 -10.81 -11.76 13.20
N SER A 282 -10.39 -12.93 12.72
CA SER A 282 -10.26 -14.14 13.56
C SER A 282 -9.07 -15.00 13.12
N ASP A 283 -8.49 -15.72 14.09
CA ASP A 283 -7.56 -16.82 13.81
C ASP A 283 -8.28 -18.01 13.18
N ASP A 284 -9.54 -18.25 13.54
CA ASP A 284 -10.43 -19.16 12.81
C ASP A 284 -11.09 -18.44 11.64
N LEU A 285 -10.38 -18.49 10.51
CA LEU A 285 -10.86 -17.88 9.26
C LEU A 285 -12.10 -18.58 8.70
N ALA A 286 -12.31 -19.88 8.98
CA ALA A 286 -13.44 -20.60 8.43
C ALA A 286 -14.76 -20.08 9.00
N ASP A 287 -14.82 -19.86 10.32
CA ASP A 287 -15.98 -19.27 10.98
C ASP A 287 -16.21 -17.82 10.54
N ALA A 288 -15.11 -17.03 10.39
CA ALA A 288 -15.21 -15.67 9.91
C ALA A 288 -15.72 -15.59 8.45
N ILE A 289 -15.30 -16.50 7.57
CA ILE A 289 -15.80 -16.61 6.20
C ILE A 289 -17.30 -16.92 6.21
N ARG A 290 -17.74 -17.88 7.03
CA ARG A 290 -19.17 -18.21 7.16
C ARG A 290 -19.97 -17.02 7.69
N ALA A 291 -19.50 -16.36 8.75
CA ALA A 291 -20.16 -15.16 9.27
C ALA A 291 -20.33 -14.07 8.19
N ALA A 292 -19.29 -13.86 7.36
CA ALA A 292 -19.34 -12.87 6.28
C ALA A 292 -20.30 -13.27 5.16
N LEU A 293 -20.43 -14.57 4.84
CA LEU A 293 -21.30 -15.05 3.76
C LEU A 293 -22.77 -15.16 4.18
N ASP A 294 -23.04 -15.62 5.40
CA ASP A 294 -24.39 -15.99 5.84
C ASP A 294 -25.13 -14.87 6.57
N ALA A 295 -24.43 -14.07 7.36
CA ALA A 295 -25.06 -13.08 8.25
C ALA A 295 -24.29 -11.74 8.27
N PRO A 296 -24.13 -11.08 7.10
CA PRO A 296 -23.51 -9.76 7.06
C PRO A 296 -24.41 -8.71 7.69
N PRO A 297 -23.86 -7.67 8.36
CA PRO A 297 -24.62 -6.49 8.72
C PRO A 297 -25.18 -5.79 7.47
N ASP A 298 -26.43 -5.33 7.54
CA ASP A 298 -27.11 -4.68 6.40
C ASP A 298 -26.43 -3.38 5.99
N ASP A 299 -25.86 -2.65 6.97
CA ASP A 299 -25.20 -1.34 6.78
C ASP A 299 -23.69 -1.45 6.46
N TYR A 300 -23.15 -2.67 6.23
CA TYR A 300 -21.71 -2.89 6.08
C TYR A 300 -21.07 -2.04 4.99
N ALA A 301 -21.71 -1.96 3.82
CA ALA A 301 -21.17 -1.21 2.67
C ALA A 301 -21.15 0.31 2.93
N GLU A 302 -22.19 0.85 3.57
CA GLU A 302 -22.28 2.26 3.93
C GLU A 302 -21.23 2.64 4.97
N ARG A 303 -21.08 1.83 6.02
CA ARG A 303 -20.04 2.03 7.05
C ARG A 303 -18.64 1.89 6.47
N ALA A 304 -18.42 0.94 5.56
CA ALA A 304 -17.15 0.81 4.86
C ALA A 304 -16.81 2.06 4.03
N ALA A 305 -17.78 2.60 3.31
CA ALA A 305 -17.59 3.83 2.53
C ALA A 305 -17.25 5.03 3.42
N ALA A 306 -17.90 5.17 4.59
CA ALA A 306 -17.61 6.21 5.58
C ALA A 306 -16.20 6.07 6.17
N LEU A 307 -15.81 4.86 6.59
CA LEU A 307 -14.47 4.58 7.15
C LEU A 307 -13.35 4.75 6.12
N LEU A 308 -13.65 4.59 4.82
CA LEU A 308 -12.70 4.80 3.74
C LEU A 308 -12.55 6.28 3.32
N ALA A 309 -13.34 7.21 3.86
CA ALA A 309 -13.26 8.62 3.48
C ALA A 309 -11.83 9.21 3.56
N PRO A 310 -11.00 8.92 4.60
CA PRO A 310 -9.62 9.41 4.66
C PRO A 310 -8.69 8.84 3.56
N TYR A 311 -9.07 7.72 2.95
CA TYR A 311 -8.32 7.06 1.88
C TYR A 311 -8.79 7.47 0.48
N ARG A 312 -9.76 8.38 0.36
CA ARG A 312 -10.25 8.83 -0.94
C ARG A 312 -9.28 9.81 -1.59
N ARG A 313 -9.29 9.84 -2.92
CA ARG A 313 -8.47 10.76 -3.73
C ARG A 313 -8.65 12.21 -3.30
N ALA A 314 -9.87 12.65 -3.03
CA ALA A 314 -10.15 14.01 -2.60
C ALA A 314 -9.42 14.37 -1.29
N ALA A 315 -9.44 13.46 -0.29
CA ALA A 315 -8.72 13.65 0.97
C ALA A 315 -7.20 13.64 0.76
N PHE A 316 -6.70 12.75 -0.08
CA PHE A 316 -5.29 12.69 -0.47
C PHE A 316 -4.82 14.00 -1.12
N GLU A 317 -5.55 14.49 -2.12
CA GLU A 317 -5.23 15.73 -2.84
C GLU A 317 -5.32 16.96 -1.94
N ALA A 318 -6.31 17.02 -1.07
CA ALA A 318 -6.41 18.07 -0.05
C ALA A 318 -5.20 18.04 0.91
N THR A 319 -4.81 16.85 1.39
CA THR A 319 -3.64 16.70 2.26
C THR A 319 -2.35 17.12 1.55
N VAL A 320 -2.19 16.74 0.28
CA VAL A 320 -1.02 17.17 -0.52
C VAL A 320 -0.99 18.68 -0.68
N ARG A 321 -2.10 19.30 -1.07
CA ARG A 321 -2.20 20.75 -1.30
C ARG A 321 -2.00 21.57 -0.02
N ASP A 322 -2.68 21.17 1.06
CA ASP A 322 -2.82 22.04 2.25
C ASP A 322 -1.71 21.80 3.30
N ARG A 323 -1.05 20.63 3.27
CA ARG A 323 -0.08 20.23 4.30
C ARG A 323 1.28 19.81 3.73
N VAL A 324 1.28 18.91 2.72
CA VAL A 324 2.53 18.34 2.21
C VAL A 324 3.32 19.34 1.40
N LEU A 325 2.68 19.95 0.41
CA LEU A 325 3.35 20.87 -0.51
C LEU A 325 3.92 22.12 0.19
N PRO A 326 3.20 22.82 1.08
CA PRO A 326 3.76 23.89 1.87
C PRO A 326 4.97 23.45 2.70
N ALA A 327 4.86 22.32 3.44
CA ALA A 327 5.96 21.82 4.26
C ALA A 327 7.21 21.42 3.44
N LEU A 328 7.03 20.92 2.21
CA LEU A 328 8.13 20.61 1.30
C LEU A 328 8.86 21.87 0.80
N LEU A 329 8.12 22.90 0.43
CA LEU A 329 8.69 24.10 -0.20
C LEU A 329 9.23 25.09 0.81
N ASP A 330 8.59 25.23 1.98
CA ASP A 330 9.05 26.08 3.07
C ASP A 330 10.29 25.49 3.77
N GLY A 331 10.33 24.16 3.93
CA GLY A 331 11.49 23.44 4.47
C GLY A 331 12.75 23.58 3.61
N SER A 332 12.59 23.73 2.29
CA SER A 332 13.70 23.93 1.38
C SER A 332 14.36 25.31 1.50
N ALA A 333 13.60 26.33 1.95
CA ALA A 333 14.11 27.67 2.17
C ALA A 333 15.04 27.76 3.41
N ARG A 334 14.88 26.85 4.39
CA ARG A 334 15.70 26.84 5.62
C ARG A 334 17.01 26.07 5.51
N SER A 335 17.17 25.25 4.48
CA SER A 335 18.38 24.40 4.28
C SER A 335 19.36 24.95 3.25
N GLY A 336 19.11 26.13 2.70
CA GLY A 336 19.95 26.81 1.69
C GLY A 336 20.66 28.08 2.21
N GLY A 337 20.64 28.32 3.54
CA GLY A 337 21.32 29.42 4.20
C GLY A 337 22.63 28.99 4.88
#